data_85579c1b045e8b779da1f8f8358dfd60
#
_entry.id   85579c1b045e8b779da1f8f8358dfd60
#
_cell.length_a   1.000
_cell.length_b   1.000
_cell.length_c   1.000
_cell.angle_alpha   90.00
_cell.angle_beta   90.00
_cell.angle_gamma   90.00
#
_symmetry.space_group_name_H-M   'P 1'
#
loop_
_entity.id
_entity.type
_entity.pdbx_description
1 polymer ?
#
loop_
_entity_poly.entity_id
_entity_poly.type
_entity_poly.pdbx_seq_one_letter_code
_entity_poly.pdbx_strand_id
1 'polypeptide(L)'
;SLEDSIILNEEDVTKDFVLSYTSIQGEEVVVTGQARGQMDAINKQLAAKSLINVVSSDRIQELPDANAAESVARVPGVTIKREGGEGNKVVIRGLSPKYNSITVDGTRLASTDADDRSTDLSMISQYMLDGIEVTKAGTPELDGDVLGGSVNFLLKKAKPGLHADIIAQGMNNSLTETNDDNKLVIGLGNRFWKDRIGVFGQLDYENRNRSSNSLGGWYTNPGAKLDSMNALQLASLNLYDIIRKNKRQN
;
A
#
# COMPACT_ATOMS: atom_id res chain seq x y z
N SER A 1 -40.34 12.61 -18.23
CA SER A 1 -41.61 11.87 -18.23
C SER A 1 -42.53 12.47 -19.26
N LEU A 2 -43.01 11.67 -20.17
CA LEU A 2 -44.09 12.04 -21.11
C LEU A 2 -45.39 11.58 -20.40
N GLU A 3 -46.21 12.56 -19.99
CA GLU A 3 -47.58 12.29 -19.57
C GLU A 3 -48.49 12.57 -20.77
N ASP A 4 -49.18 11.55 -21.22
CA ASP A 4 -50.17 11.68 -22.26
C ASP A 4 -51.43 10.89 -21.85
N SER A 5 -52.61 11.46 -22.06
CA SER A 5 -53.87 10.85 -21.69
C SER A 5 -54.53 10.22 -22.92
N ILE A 6 -55.00 8.99 -22.76
CA ILE A 6 -55.80 8.29 -23.80
C ILE A 6 -57.23 8.21 -23.27
N ILE A 7 -58.16 8.73 -24.03
CA ILE A 7 -59.57 8.58 -23.77
C ILE A 7 -60.05 7.30 -24.49
N LEU A 8 -60.46 6.30 -23.74
CA LEU A 8 -60.97 5.04 -24.26
C LEU A 8 -62.46 5.23 -24.66
N ASN A 9 -62.71 5.17 -25.94
CA ASN A 9 -64.05 4.98 -26.52
C ASN A 9 -64.17 3.54 -26.97
N GLU A 10 -65.38 3.09 -27.35
CA GLU A 10 -65.66 1.70 -27.76
C GLU A 10 -64.98 1.21 -29.06
N GLU A 11 -64.04 2.01 -29.63
CA GLU A 11 -63.27 1.63 -30.81
C GLU A 11 -61.80 1.38 -30.44
N ASP A 12 -61.13 0.47 -31.16
CA ASP A 12 -59.72 0.16 -31.01
C ASP A 12 -58.84 1.41 -31.25
N VAL A 13 -58.14 1.88 -30.21
CA VAL A 13 -57.25 3.03 -30.28
C VAL A 13 -55.82 2.55 -30.35
N THR A 14 -55.13 2.78 -31.46
CA THR A 14 -53.68 2.55 -31.61
C THR A 14 -52.98 3.88 -31.46
N LYS A 15 -52.04 3.98 -30.49
CA LYS A 15 -51.24 5.18 -30.28
C LYS A 15 -49.75 4.86 -30.24
N ASP A 16 -48.99 5.41 -31.16
CA ASP A 16 -47.55 5.26 -31.24
C ASP A 16 -46.86 6.32 -30.37
N PHE A 17 -45.97 5.87 -29.51
CA PHE A 17 -45.13 6.74 -28.66
C PHE A 17 -43.74 6.87 -29.30
N VAL A 18 -43.37 8.07 -29.73
CA VAL A 18 -42.01 8.35 -30.17
C VAL A 18 -41.19 8.88 -28.99
N LEU A 19 -40.27 8.08 -28.50
CA LEU A 19 -39.31 8.48 -27.48
C LEU A 19 -38.13 9.17 -28.18
N SER A 20 -38.00 10.47 -27.97
CA SER A 20 -36.79 11.20 -28.34
C SER A 20 -35.76 11.09 -27.23
N TYR A 21 -34.53 10.70 -27.59
CA TYR A 21 -33.41 10.78 -26.66
C TYR A 21 -33.09 12.22 -26.34
N THR A 22 -33.43 12.69 -25.14
CA THR A 22 -32.90 13.95 -24.64
C THR A 22 -31.60 13.63 -23.94
N SER A 23 -30.47 13.97 -24.56
CA SER A 23 -29.19 13.93 -23.85
C SER A 23 -29.25 14.99 -22.76
N ILE A 24 -29.26 14.54 -21.52
CA ILE A 24 -28.98 15.42 -20.38
C ILE A 24 -27.48 15.74 -20.51
N GLN A 25 -27.14 16.94 -20.96
CA GLN A 25 -25.79 17.46 -20.78
C GLN A 25 -25.61 17.64 -19.27
N GLY A 26 -25.01 16.65 -18.60
CA GLY A 26 -24.46 16.82 -17.27
C GLY A 26 -23.33 17.83 -17.31
N GLU A 27 -23.10 18.55 -16.23
CA GLU A 27 -21.91 19.37 -16.05
C GLU A 27 -20.67 18.53 -16.41
N GLU A 28 -19.74 19.14 -17.14
CA GLU A 28 -18.48 18.50 -17.53
C GLU A 28 -17.76 18.03 -16.27
N VAL A 29 -17.76 16.73 -16.01
CA VAL A 29 -17.02 16.15 -14.90
C VAL A 29 -15.54 16.19 -15.30
N VAL A 30 -14.81 17.16 -14.77
CA VAL A 30 -13.35 17.21 -14.90
C VAL A 30 -12.77 16.04 -14.13
N VAL A 31 -12.53 14.93 -14.81
CA VAL A 31 -11.86 13.76 -14.23
C VAL A 31 -10.38 14.08 -14.12
N THR A 32 -9.92 14.38 -12.91
CA THR A 32 -8.49 14.58 -12.62
C THR A 32 -7.71 13.29 -12.86
N GLY A 33 -6.39 13.36 -13.09
CA GLY A 33 -5.53 12.18 -13.22
C GLY A 33 -5.69 11.21 -12.05
N GLN A 34 -5.82 11.74 -10.84
CA GLN A 34 -6.06 10.98 -9.61
C GLN A 34 -7.37 10.17 -9.65
N ALA A 35 -8.46 10.77 -10.13
CA ALA A 35 -9.72 10.05 -10.27
C ALA A 35 -9.63 8.92 -11.30
N ARG A 36 -8.85 9.10 -12.37
CA ARG A 36 -8.60 8.03 -13.37
C ARG A 36 -7.83 6.87 -12.77
N GLY A 37 -6.76 7.11 -12.02
CA GLY A 37 -5.99 6.06 -11.36
C GLY A 37 -6.84 5.24 -10.38
N GLN A 38 -7.71 5.89 -9.62
CA GLN A 38 -8.65 5.21 -8.73
C GLN A 38 -9.68 4.38 -9.50
N MET A 39 -10.22 4.89 -10.61
CA MET A 39 -11.16 4.15 -11.45
C MET A 39 -10.52 2.93 -12.09
N ASP A 40 -9.27 3.02 -12.54
CA ASP A 40 -8.52 1.89 -13.07
C ASP A 40 -8.30 0.80 -12.00
N ALA A 41 -8.00 1.20 -10.77
CA ALA A 41 -7.89 0.27 -9.64
C ALA A 41 -9.22 -0.44 -9.36
N ILE A 42 -10.34 0.28 -9.36
CA ILE A 42 -11.69 -0.29 -9.18
C ILE A 42 -12.02 -1.24 -10.31
N ASN A 43 -11.77 -0.85 -11.57
CA ASN A 43 -12.04 -1.70 -12.73
C ASN A 43 -11.22 -3.00 -12.69
N LYS A 44 -9.96 -2.95 -12.25
CA LYS A 44 -9.13 -4.14 -12.03
C LYS A 44 -9.72 -5.05 -10.96
N GLN A 45 -10.22 -4.48 -9.84
CA GLN A 45 -10.87 -5.26 -8.79
C GLN A 45 -12.14 -5.95 -9.30
N LEU A 46 -12.96 -5.25 -10.08
CA LEU A 46 -14.21 -5.80 -10.63
C LEU A 46 -13.96 -6.87 -11.70
N ALA A 47 -12.90 -6.73 -12.48
CA ALA A 47 -12.53 -7.69 -13.53
C ALA A 47 -11.80 -8.93 -13.00
N ALA A 48 -11.34 -8.90 -11.76
CA ALA A 48 -10.56 -9.98 -11.18
C ALA A 48 -11.43 -11.20 -10.87
N LYS A 49 -10.90 -12.39 -11.16
CA LYS A 49 -11.55 -13.68 -10.85
C LYS A 49 -11.46 -14.05 -9.36
N SER A 50 -10.62 -13.38 -8.60
CA SER A 50 -10.41 -13.57 -7.16
C SER A 50 -10.62 -12.28 -6.39
N LEU A 51 -10.78 -12.37 -5.06
CA LEU A 51 -10.89 -11.19 -4.19
C LEU A 51 -9.53 -10.49 -4.10
N ILE A 52 -9.34 -9.48 -4.94
CA ILE A 52 -8.16 -8.62 -4.90
C ILE A 52 -8.53 -7.22 -4.40
N ASN A 53 -7.59 -6.58 -3.73
CA ASN A 53 -7.64 -5.15 -3.45
C ASN A 53 -6.50 -4.49 -4.22
N VAL A 54 -6.82 -3.45 -4.98
CA VAL A 54 -5.84 -2.68 -5.75
C VAL A 54 -5.74 -1.28 -5.17
N VAL A 55 -4.52 -0.82 -4.91
CA VAL A 55 -4.21 0.55 -4.49
C VAL A 55 -3.43 1.21 -5.61
N SER A 56 -3.92 2.34 -6.09
CA SER A 56 -3.26 3.11 -7.17
C SER A 56 -2.04 3.89 -6.66
N SER A 57 -1.15 4.31 -7.56
CA SER A 57 0.01 5.15 -7.25
C SER A 57 -0.38 6.44 -6.56
N ASP A 58 -1.45 7.09 -7.01
CA ASP A 58 -1.94 8.34 -6.42
C ASP A 58 -2.32 8.13 -4.96
N ARG A 59 -3.02 7.02 -4.67
CA ARG A 59 -3.41 6.66 -3.31
C ARG A 59 -2.22 6.31 -2.42
N ILE A 60 -1.19 5.69 -2.99
CA ILE A 60 0.06 5.40 -2.28
C ILE A 60 0.76 6.72 -1.89
N GLN A 61 0.75 7.71 -2.78
CA GLN A 61 1.48 8.97 -2.60
C GLN A 61 0.73 10.04 -1.79
N GLU A 62 -0.56 9.85 -1.49
CA GLU A 62 -1.34 10.78 -0.66
C GLU A 62 -0.75 10.98 0.74
N LEU A 63 -0.06 9.98 1.28
CA LEU A 63 0.52 10.04 2.60
C LEU A 63 2.04 9.87 2.55
N PRO A 64 2.78 10.54 3.43
CA PRO A 64 4.24 10.47 3.48
C PRO A 64 4.71 9.18 4.15
N ASP A 65 4.38 8.03 3.57
CA ASP A 65 4.82 6.74 4.07
C ASP A 65 6.34 6.61 4.00
N ALA A 66 6.89 5.81 4.89
CA ALA A 66 8.33 5.56 4.90
C ALA A 66 8.76 4.64 3.76
N ASN A 67 7.95 3.60 3.50
CA ASN A 67 8.25 2.56 2.53
C ASN A 67 6.97 1.86 2.05
N ALA A 68 7.13 0.88 1.15
CA ALA A 68 6.03 0.12 0.57
C ALA A 68 5.20 -0.68 1.60
N ALA A 69 5.79 -1.15 2.71
CA ALA A 69 5.05 -1.88 3.76
C ALA A 69 3.98 -1.00 4.41
N GLU A 70 4.29 0.27 4.68
CA GLU A 70 3.33 1.21 5.26
C GLU A 70 2.14 1.45 4.32
N SER A 71 2.40 1.54 3.02
CA SER A 71 1.35 1.72 2.01
C SER A 71 0.43 0.51 1.91
N VAL A 72 0.96 -0.71 2.03
CA VAL A 72 0.15 -1.95 2.05
C VAL A 72 -0.74 -2.03 3.28
N ALA A 73 -0.29 -1.50 4.42
CA ALA A 73 -1.05 -1.56 5.68
C ALA A 73 -2.42 -0.87 5.62
N ARG A 74 -2.66 -0.03 4.60
CA ARG A 74 -3.95 0.64 4.37
C ARG A 74 -5.01 -0.27 3.76
N VAL A 75 -4.60 -1.43 3.26
CA VAL A 75 -5.54 -2.39 2.68
C VAL A 75 -6.28 -3.09 3.82
N PRO A 76 -7.63 -3.10 3.83
CA PRO A 76 -8.40 -3.76 4.88
C PRO A 76 -7.97 -5.23 5.07
N GLY A 77 -7.77 -5.66 6.32
CA GLY A 77 -7.33 -7.02 6.66
C GLY A 77 -5.82 -7.27 6.45
N VAL A 78 -5.07 -6.21 6.19
CA VAL A 78 -3.60 -6.24 6.18
C VAL A 78 -3.08 -5.42 7.35
N THR A 79 -2.09 -5.94 8.03
CA THR A 79 -1.31 -5.26 9.05
C THR A 79 0.17 -5.41 8.77
N ILE A 80 1.02 -4.71 9.49
CA ILE A 80 2.47 -4.79 9.32
C ILE A 80 3.17 -5.06 10.64
N LYS A 81 4.24 -5.82 10.60
CA LYS A 81 5.21 -5.84 11.68
C LYS A 81 6.12 -4.63 11.54
N ARG A 82 6.46 -4.05 12.69
CA ARG A 82 7.35 -2.89 12.75
C ARG A 82 8.62 -3.28 13.50
N GLU A 83 9.72 -2.77 13.01
CA GLU A 83 11.00 -2.87 13.68
C GLU A 83 11.64 -1.48 13.76
N GLY A 84 11.94 -1.03 14.96
CA GLY A 84 12.47 0.31 15.17
C GLY A 84 11.54 1.43 14.67
N GLY A 85 10.22 1.25 14.80
CA GLY A 85 9.22 2.23 14.37
C GLY A 85 8.90 2.20 12.88
N GLU A 86 9.52 1.31 12.10
CA GLU A 86 9.30 1.18 10.65
C GLU A 86 8.63 -0.13 10.31
N GLY A 87 7.64 -0.08 9.42
CA GLY A 87 7.04 -1.27 8.85
C GLY A 87 8.04 -2.02 7.98
N ASN A 88 8.20 -3.31 8.23
CA ASN A 88 9.13 -4.14 7.46
C ASN A 88 8.49 -5.39 6.86
N LYS A 89 7.53 -6.00 7.51
CA LYS A 89 6.92 -7.26 7.05
C LYS A 89 5.40 -7.16 7.04
N VAL A 90 4.77 -7.73 6.03
CA VAL A 90 3.31 -7.72 5.86
C VAL A 90 2.68 -8.93 6.54
N VAL A 91 1.57 -8.69 7.22
CA VAL A 91 0.72 -9.68 7.88
C VAL A 91 -0.66 -9.62 7.24
N ILE A 92 -1.09 -10.68 6.58
CA ILE A 92 -2.41 -10.77 5.95
C ILE A 92 -3.31 -11.66 6.80
N ARG A 93 -4.50 -11.18 7.16
CA ARG A 93 -5.49 -11.91 7.97
C ARG A 93 -4.95 -12.43 9.31
N GLY A 94 -3.97 -11.73 9.90
CA GLY A 94 -3.34 -12.14 11.14
C GLY A 94 -2.36 -13.31 11.05
N LEU A 95 -2.12 -13.86 9.85
CA LEU A 95 -1.16 -14.94 9.65
C LEU A 95 0.27 -14.40 9.60
N SER A 96 1.21 -15.20 10.13
CA SER A 96 2.63 -14.84 10.15
C SER A 96 3.12 -14.45 8.73
N PRO A 97 4.01 -13.45 8.60
CA PRO A 97 4.53 -12.99 7.31
C PRO A 97 5.12 -14.09 6.43
N LYS A 98 5.66 -15.16 7.02
CA LYS A 98 6.22 -16.31 6.30
C LYS A 98 5.22 -17.08 5.43
N TYR A 99 3.91 -16.86 5.66
CA TYR A 99 2.82 -17.49 4.89
C TYR A 99 2.28 -16.58 3.79
N ASN A 100 2.91 -15.43 3.56
CA ASN A 100 2.53 -14.50 2.50
C ASN A 100 3.54 -14.56 1.36
N SER A 101 3.05 -14.41 0.14
CA SER A 101 3.91 -14.23 -1.03
C SER A 101 4.05 -12.74 -1.35
N ILE A 102 5.26 -12.30 -1.53
CA ILE A 102 5.57 -10.93 -1.97
C ILE A 102 6.17 -11.01 -3.36
N THR A 103 5.58 -10.27 -4.29
CA THR A 103 6.03 -10.23 -5.68
C THR A 103 6.23 -8.78 -6.14
N VAL A 104 7.10 -8.60 -7.13
CA VAL A 104 7.28 -7.35 -7.86
C VAL A 104 7.06 -7.65 -9.34
N ASP A 105 6.07 -7.01 -9.95
CA ASP A 105 5.60 -7.31 -11.32
C ASP A 105 5.42 -8.83 -11.56
N GLY A 106 4.86 -9.53 -10.56
CA GLY A 106 4.64 -10.97 -10.60
C GLY A 106 5.85 -11.85 -10.26
N THR A 107 7.05 -11.29 -10.14
CA THR A 107 8.26 -12.05 -9.76
C THR A 107 8.38 -12.12 -8.25
N ARG A 108 8.43 -13.34 -7.68
CA ARG A 108 8.52 -13.54 -6.23
C ARG A 108 9.85 -13.02 -5.68
N LEU A 109 9.77 -12.21 -4.64
CA LEU A 109 10.93 -11.78 -3.88
C LEU A 109 11.36 -12.88 -2.91
N ALA A 110 12.66 -13.15 -2.89
CA ALA A 110 13.25 -14.05 -1.91
C ALA A 110 13.21 -13.44 -0.51
N SER A 111 13.18 -14.31 0.50
CA SER A 111 13.40 -13.89 1.87
C SER A 111 14.82 -13.38 2.06
N THR A 112 14.97 -12.31 2.84
CA THR A 112 16.27 -11.78 3.27
C THR A 112 16.69 -12.30 4.64
N ASP A 113 15.83 -13.08 5.27
CA ASP A 113 16.03 -13.66 6.61
C ASP A 113 16.36 -15.15 6.46
N ALA A 114 17.46 -15.60 7.09
CA ALA A 114 17.89 -16.99 7.03
C ALA A 114 16.95 -17.94 7.76
N ASP A 115 16.33 -17.45 8.84
CA ASP A 115 15.51 -18.25 9.74
C ASP A 115 14.00 -18.10 9.49
N ASP A 116 13.61 -17.13 8.66
CA ASP A 116 12.20 -16.82 8.36
C ASP A 116 12.01 -16.61 6.85
N ARG A 117 10.98 -17.21 6.28
CA ARG A 117 10.60 -17.04 4.85
C ARG A 117 9.94 -15.71 4.53
N SER A 118 9.89 -14.80 5.48
CA SER A 118 9.26 -13.49 5.27
C SER A 118 10.19 -12.53 4.52
N THR A 119 9.60 -11.71 3.66
CA THR A 119 10.32 -10.70 2.91
C THR A 119 10.31 -9.37 3.66
N ASP A 120 11.47 -8.74 3.79
CA ASP A 120 11.62 -7.38 4.32
C ASP A 120 11.35 -6.35 3.22
N LEU A 121 10.38 -5.47 3.45
CA LEU A 121 9.95 -4.44 2.51
C LEU A 121 10.50 -3.05 2.84
N SER A 122 11.33 -2.93 3.86
CA SER A 122 11.85 -1.64 4.33
C SER A 122 12.66 -0.90 3.25
N MET A 123 13.27 -1.65 2.33
CA MET A 123 14.07 -1.09 1.23
C MET A 123 13.26 -0.72 0.00
N ILE A 124 11.98 -1.10 -0.09
CA ILE A 124 11.15 -0.80 -1.25
C ILE A 124 10.55 0.60 -1.08
N SER A 125 10.99 1.53 -1.92
CA SER A 125 10.45 2.89 -1.93
C SER A 125 9.03 2.90 -2.47
N GLN A 126 8.11 3.59 -1.78
CA GLN A 126 6.75 3.80 -2.27
C GLN A 126 6.68 4.58 -3.58
N TYR A 127 7.69 5.41 -3.85
CA TYR A 127 7.71 6.29 -5.02
C TYR A 127 8.05 5.58 -6.32
N MET A 128 8.61 4.36 -6.25
CA MET A 128 8.83 3.52 -7.43
C MET A 128 7.58 2.71 -7.85
N LEU A 129 6.52 2.76 -7.02
CA LEU A 129 5.32 1.95 -7.24
C LEU A 129 4.28 2.69 -8.10
N ASP A 130 3.73 1.98 -9.06
CA ASP A 130 2.55 2.37 -9.84
C ASP A 130 1.26 1.85 -9.22
N GLY A 131 1.36 0.81 -8.40
CA GLY A 131 0.23 0.24 -7.69
C GLY A 131 0.63 -0.92 -6.79
N ILE A 132 -0.32 -1.34 -5.98
CA ILE A 132 -0.21 -2.50 -5.10
C ILE A 132 -1.46 -3.36 -5.28
N GLU A 133 -1.27 -4.63 -5.56
CA GLU A 133 -2.35 -5.61 -5.64
C GLU A 133 -2.24 -6.58 -4.47
N VAL A 134 -3.30 -6.72 -3.70
CA VAL A 134 -3.34 -7.64 -2.56
C VAL A 134 -4.42 -8.69 -2.78
N THR A 135 -4.00 -9.93 -2.88
CA THR A 135 -4.89 -11.10 -2.95
C THR A 135 -4.93 -11.75 -1.57
N LYS A 136 -6.12 -11.80 -0.97
CA LYS A 136 -6.29 -12.29 0.41
C LYS A 136 -6.69 -13.75 0.50
N ALA A 137 -6.78 -14.45 -0.62
CA ALA A 137 -7.11 -15.88 -0.67
C ALA A 137 -6.03 -16.59 -1.47
N GLY A 138 -5.74 -17.83 -1.07
CA GLY A 138 -4.93 -18.72 -1.91
C GLY A 138 -5.67 -18.97 -3.22
N THR A 139 -5.00 -18.72 -4.33
CA THR A 139 -5.47 -19.13 -5.66
C THR A 139 -4.64 -20.32 -6.11
N PRO A 140 -5.15 -21.17 -7.02
CA PRO A 140 -4.39 -22.33 -7.51
C PRO A 140 -3.06 -21.97 -8.20
N GLU A 141 -2.89 -20.70 -8.55
CA GLU A 141 -1.71 -20.17 -9.21
C GLU A 141 -0.57 -19.82 -8.22
N LEU A 142 -0.91 -19.74 -6.92
CA LEU A 142 0.06 -19.45 -5.87
C LEU A 142 0.69 -20.75 -5.35
N ASP A 143 1.93 -20.64 -4.90
CA ASP A 143 2.64 -21.75 -4.26
C ASP A 143 1.87 -22.26 -3.03
N GLY A 144 1.93 -23.57 -2.76
CA GLY A 144 1.18 -24.21 -1.67
C GLY A 144 1.57 -23.74 -0.25
N ASP A 145 2.65 -23.00 -0.09
CA ASP A 145 3.08 -22.40 1.17
C ASP A 145 2.43 -21.03 1.44
N VAL A 146 1.67 -20.48 0.48
CA VAL A 146 1.00 -19.18 0.56
C VAL A 146 -0.39 -19.33 1.16
N LEU A 147 -0.47 -19.30 2.48
CA LEU A 147 -1.76 -19.46 3.21
C LEU A 147 -2.45 -18.13 3.51
N GLY A 148 -1.68 -17.07 3.71
CA GLY A 148 -2.21 -15.74 4.07
C GLY A 148 -2.76 -14.98 2.88
N GLY A 149 -2.00 -14.97 1.81
CA GLY A 149 -2.28 -14.25 0.59
C GLY A 149 -1.01 -13.75 -0.11
N SER A 150 -1.19 -12.94 -1.14
CA SER A 150 -0.08 -12.36 -1.88
C SER A 150 -0.19 -10.84 -1.98
N VAL A 151 0.97 -10.18 -2.02
CA VAL A 151 1.10 -8.76 -2.33
C VAL A 151 1.97 -8.63 -3.56
N ASN A 152 1.43 -8.02 -4.61
CA ASN A 152 2.16 -7.74 -5.84
C ASN A 152 2.38 -6.23 -5.96
N PHE A 153 3.63 -5.82 -5.96
CA PHE A 153 4.04 -4.44 -6.20
C PHE A 153 4.23 -4.23 -7.70
N LEU A 154 3.49 -3.30 -8.25
CA LEU A 154 3.60 -2.89 -9.64
C LEU A 154 4.57 -1.73 -9.73
N LEU A 155 5.62 -1.85 -10.54
CA LEU A 155 6.61 -0.80 -10.73
C LEU A 155 6.13 0.24 -11.74
N LYS A 156 6.53 1.50 -11.54
CA LYS A 156 6.32 2.57 -12.51
C LYS A 156 6.98 2.22 -13.84
N LYS A 157 6.25 2.48 -14.91
CA LYS A 157 6.73 2.30 -16.28
C LYS A 157 6.90 3.66 -16.94
N ALA A 158 7.87 3.74 -17.86
CA ALA A 158 8.08 4.96 -18.63
C ALA A 158 6.82 5.33 -19.43
N LYS A 159 6.38 6.57 -19.29
CA LYS A 159 5.29 7.17 -20.08
C LYS A 159 5.86 7.79 -21.37
N PRO A 160 5.02 7.98 -22.43
CA PRO A 160 5.44 8.70 -23.64
C PRO A 160 5.89 10.12 -23.30
N GLY A 161 7.00 10.56 -23.90
CA GLY A 161 7.62 11.85 -23.62
C GLY A 161 8.51 11.84 -22.39
N LEU A 162 9.29 12.90 -22.22
CA LEU A 162 10.16 13.07 -21.04
C LEU A 162 9.32 13.43 -19.82
N HIS A 163 9.39 12.59 -18.79
CA HIS A 163 8.76 12.83 -17.48
C HIS A 163 9.84 12.88 -16.42
N ALA A 164 9.75 13.87 -15.54
CA ALA A 164 10.64 14.03 -14.40
C ALA A 164 9.80 14.28 -13.14
N ASP A 165 10.01 13.46 -12.12
CA ASP A 165 9.39 13.59 -10.81
C ASP A 165 10.48 13.95 -9.80
N ILE A 166 10.32 15.03 -9.05
CA ILE A 166 11.23 15.44 -7.99
C ILE A 166 10.43 15.62 -6.71
N ILE A 167 10.81 14.88 -5.66
CA ILE A 167 10.18 14.97 -4.34
C ILE A 167 11.27 15.29 -3.33
N ALA A 168 11.11 16.40 -2.63
CA ALA A 168 11.99 16.81 -1.53
C ALA A 168 11.15 16.96 -0.26
N GLN A 169 11.54 16.28 0.81
CA GLN A 169 10.87 16.31 2.11
C GLN A 169 11.89 16.62 3.20
N GLY A 170 11.55 17.55 4.08
CA GLY A 170 12.22 17.79 5.35
C GLY A 170 11.33 17.30 6.49
N MET A 171 11.92 16.72 7.53
CA MET A 171 11.20 16.19 8.69
C MET A 171 11.89 16.62 9.97
N ASN A 172 11.10 16.82 11.01
CA ASN A 172 11.59 17.13 12.35
C ASN A 172 11.43 15.92 13.26
N ASN A 173 12.45 15.64 14.07
CA ASN A 173 12.36 14.69 15.17
C ASN A 173 12.28 15.46 16.50
N SER A 174 11.10 15.52 17.08
CA SER A 174 10.87 16.26 18.32
C SER A 174 11.49 15.59 19.56
N LEU A 175 11.78 14.28 19.51
CA LEU A 175 12.42 13.57 20.62
C LEU A 175 13.89 13.97 20.80
N THR A 176 14.59 14.18 19.66
CA THR A 176 16.01 14.55 19.64
C THR A 176 16.20 16.02 19.28
N GLU A 177 15.12 16.77 19.07
CA GLU A 177 15.14 18.19 18.68
C GLU A 177 16.00 18.47 17.44
N THR A 178 15.99 17.52 16.47
CA THR A 178 16.80 17.63 15.24
C THR A 178 15.93 17.83 14.02
N ASN A 179 16.43 18.64 13.06
CA ASN A 179 15.82 18.88 11.75
C ASN A 179 16.65 18.27 10.60
N ASP A 180 17.47 17.28 10.91
CA ASP A 180 18.41 16.68 9.96
C ASP A 180 17.76 15.62 9.05
N ASP A 181 16.50 15.30 9.30
CA ASP A 181 15.77 14.30 8.57
C ASP A 181 15.34 14.87 7.21
N ASN A 182 15.74 14.19 6.15
CA ASN A 182 15.43 14.61 4.79
C ASN A 182 15.27 13.41 3.87
N LYS A 183 14.48 13.63 2.82
CA LYS A 183 14.27 12.65 1.75
C LYS A 183 14.27 13.39 0.42
N LEU A 184 15.01 12.84 -0.55
CA LEU A 184 15.04 13.32 -1.93
C LEU A 184 14.80 12.12 -2.86
N VAL A 185 13.81 12.26 -3.72
CA VAL A 185 13.52 11.28 -4.77
C VAL A 185 13.55 12.00 -6.10
N ILE A 186 14.28 11.45 -7.06
CA ILE A 186 14.36 11.95 -8.43
C ILE A 186 14.03 10.79 -9.36
N GLY A 187 12.93 10.89 -10.08
CA GLY A 187 12.50 9.95 -11.10
C GLY A 187 12.60 10.56 -12.48
N LEU A 188 13.15 9.81 -13.43
CA LEU A 188 13.25 10.21 -14.83
C LEU A 188 12.75 9.07 -15.72
N GLY A 189 11.88 9.38 -16.66
CA GLY A 189 11.37 8.40 -17.60
C GLY A 189 11.13 8.98 -18.98
N ASN A 190 11.40 8.17 -19.99
CA ASN A 190 11.08 8.50 -21.39
C ASN A 190 10.83 7.25 -22.21
N ARG A 191 10.12 7.41 -23.33
CA ARG A 191 9.99 6.36 -24.34
C ARG A 191 10.62 6.79 -25.65
N PHE A 192 11.31 5.84 -26.27
CA PHE A 192 12.08 6.03 -27.49
C PHE A 192 11.52 5.14 -28.63
N TRP A 193 11.95 5.43 -29.86
CA TRP A 193 11.60 4.66 -31.06
C TRP A 193 10.10 4.43 -31.24
N LYS A 194 9.33 5.52 -31.29
CA LYS A 194 7.85 5.47 -31.43
C LYS A 194 7.22 4.63 -30.32
N ASP A 195 7.61 4.89 -29.09
CA ASP A 195 7.11 4.26 -27.87
C ASP A 195 7.39 2.75 -27.72
N ARG A 196 8.35 2.21 -28.49
CA ARG A 196 8.70 0.79 -28.40
C ARG A 196 9.60 0.47 -27.22
N ILE A 197 10.50 1.38 -26.86
CA ILE A 197 11.42 1.19 -25.73
C ILE A 197 11.12 2.27 -24.68
N GLY A 198 10.75 1.85 -23.48
CA GLY A 198 10.61 2.71 -22.32
C GLY A 198 11.78 2.53 -21.36
N VAL A 199 12.36 3.63 -20.91
CA VAL A 199 13.40 3.64 -19.86
C VAL A 199 12.89 4.50 -18.72
N PHE A 200 12.91 3.95 -17.52
CA PHE A 200 12.61 4.66 -16.28
C PHE A 200 13.73 4.39 -15.29
N GLY A 201 14.20 5.44 -14.63
CA GLY A 201 15.20 5.36 -13.56
C GLY A 201 14.78 6.24 -12.40
N GLN A 202 15.06 5.79 -11.19
CA GLN A 202 14.79 6.54 -9.97
C GLN A 202 15.99 6.49 -9.03
N LEU A 203 16.28 7.61 -8.39
CA LEU A 203 17.21 7.73 -7.28
C LEU A 203 16.41 8.15 -6.04
N ASP A 204 16.59 7.43 -4.95
CA ASP A 204 15.97 7.69 -3.67
C ASP A 204 17.07 7.84 -2.61
N TYR A 205 17.12 8.99 -1.95
CA TYR A 205 18.00 9.26 -0.83
C TYR A 205 17.17 9.63 0.38
N GLU A 206 17.38 8.93 1.49
CA GLU A 206 16.72 9.20 2.76
C GLU A 206 17.75 9.23 3.90
N ASN A 207 17.69 10.27 4.72
CA ASN A 207 18.36 10.34 6.02
C ASN A 207 17.28 10.54 7.08
N ARG A 208 17.14 9.58 8.00
CA ARG A 208 16.06 9.60 8.99
C ARG A 208 16.54 9.21 10.37
N ASN A 209 16.24 10.04 11.35
CA ASN A 209 16.46 9.77 12.76
C ASN A 209 15.22 9.07 13.34
N ARG A 210 15.38 7.81 13.76
CA ARG A 210 14.34 6.97 14.34
C ARG A 210 14.64 6.63 15.80
N SER A 211 15.35 7.51 16.48
CA SER A 211 15.61 7.36 17.89
C SER A 211 14.31 7.27 18.69
N SER A 212 14.30 6.46 19.71
CA SER A 212 13.12 6.21 20.54
C SER A 212 13.53 5.87 21.97
N ASN A 213 12.66 6.18 22.92
CA ASN A 213 12.80 5.72 24.29
C ASN A 213 12.04 4.42 24.47
N SER A 214 12.64 3.47 25.12
CA SER A 214 12.04 2.16 25.42
C SER A 214 12.10 1.86 26.90
N LEU A 215 10.96 1.43 27.45
CA LEU A 215 10.86 0.97 28.83
C LEU A 215 10.85 -0.55 28.83
N GLY A 216 11.88 -1.18 29.42
CA GLY A 216 11.97 -2.63 29.57
C GLY A 216 11.86 -3.04 31.03
N GLY A 217 11.06 -4.06 31.29
CA GLY A 217 10.95 -4.65 32.63
C GLY A 217 11.27 -6.13 32.60
N TRP A 218 12.06 -6.59 33.58
CA TRP A 218 12.28 -8.00 33.83
C TRP A 218 11.47 -8.43 35.04
N TYR A 219 10.77 -9.54 34.87
CA TYR A 219 9.95 -10.14 35.91
C TYR A 219 10.58 -11.46 36.33
N THR A 220 10.64 -11.72 37.64
CA THR A 220 11.03 -13.01 38.20
C THR A 220 9.84 -13.65 38.89
N ASN A 221 9.77 -14.98 38.78
CA ASN A 221 8.88 -15.76 39.63
C ASN A 221 9.69 -16.19 40.86
N PRO A 222 9.44 -15.67 42.04
CA PRO A 222 10.25 -15.99 43.25
C PRO A 222 10.11 -17.41 43.74
N GLY A 223 9.46 -18.29 42.97
CA GLY A 223 9.24 -19.70 43.41
C GLY A 223 8.09 -19.83 44.41
N ALA A 224 7.59 -21.04 44.58
CA ALA A 224 6.35 -21.43 45.26
C ALA A 224 6.27 -21.14 46.78
N LYS A 225 6.82 -20.06 47.28
CA LYS A 225 6.77 -19.68 48.69
C LYS A 225 5.99 -18.39 49.01
N LEU A 226 5.38 -17.77 48.03
CA LEU A 226 4.40 -16.71 48.32
C LEU A 226 3.00 -17.32 48.23
N ASP A 227 2.29 -17.29 49.35
CA ASP A 227 0.92 -17.74 49.52
C ASP A 227 0.05 -17.48 48.27
N SER A 228 -0.44 -18.58 47.70
CA SER A 228 -1.60 -18.71 46.83
C SER A 228 -1.77 -17.73 45.66
N MET A 229 -0.91 -16.78 45.40
CA MET A 229 -0.90 -15.98 44.19
C MET A 229 0.41 -16.17 43.41
N ASN A 230 0.35 -16.70 42.21
CA ASN A 230 1.46 -16.69 41.24
C ASN A 230 1.77 -15.26 40.80
N ALA A 231 2.23 -14.41 41.73
CA ALA A 231 2.57 -13.03 41.44
C ALA A 231 3.97 -12.96 40.85
N LEU A 232 4.06 -12.41 39.64
CA LEU A 232 5.33 -12.02 39.03
C LEU A 232 5.86 -10.79 39.77
N GLN A 233 7.12 -10.88 40.26
CA GLN A 233 7.81 -9.73 40.85
C GLN A 233 8.62 -9.00 39.79
N LEU A 234 8.50 -7.67 39.76
CA LEU A 234 9.36 -6.84 38.92
C LEU A 234 10.77 -6.85 39.48
N ALA A 235 11.70 -7.49 38.78
CA ALA A 235 13.10 -7.58 39.17
C ALA A 235 13.92 -6.35 38.80
N SER A 236 13.64 -5.78 37.60
CA SER A 236 14.26 -4.53 37.17
C SER A 236 13.35 -3.79 36.22
N LEU A 237 13.46 -2.47 36.27
CA LEU A 237 12.84 -1.55 35.32
C LEU A 237 13.94 -0.69 34.72
N ASN A 238 14.11 -0.77 33.38
CA ASN A 238 15.17 -0.06 32.70
C ASN A 238 14.56 0.85 31.64
N LEU A 239 15.00 2.10 31.63
CA LEU A 239 14.72 3.04 30.56
C LEU A 239 15.91 3.05 29.59
N TYR A 240 15.66 2.83 28.32
CA TYR A 240 16.68 2.82 27.28
C TYR A 240 16.44 3.95 26.29
N ASP A 241 17.49 4.71 26.01
CA ASP A 241 17.51 5.63 24.88
C ASP A 241 18.11 4.90 23.69
N ILE A 242 17.27 4.59 22.73
CA ILE A 242 17.68 3.88 21.53
C ILE A 242 17.98 4.91 20.45
N ILE A 243 19.25 5.09 20.12
CA ILE A 243 19.67 5.99 19.03
C ILE A 243 19.72 5.19 17.74
N ARG A 244 18.88 5.58 16.77
CA ARG A 244 18.79 4.90 15.48
C ARG A 244 18.75 5.93 14.34
N LYS A 245 19.82 6.00 13.57
CA LYS A 245 19.94 6.86 12.38
C LYS A 245 20.04 5.99 11.14
N ASN A 246 19.08 6.10 10.24
CA ASN A 246 19.03 5.34 9.00
C ASN A 246 19.38 6.24 7.83
N LYS A 247 20.33 5.79 7.00
CA LYS A 247 20.62 6.39 5.69
C LYS A 247 20.35 5.34 4.63
N ARG A 248 19.56 5.69 3.64
CA ARG A 248 19.22 4.82 2.51
C ARG A 248 19.52 5.50 1.20
N GLN A 249 19.96 4.70 0.24
CA GLN A 249 20.19 5.08 -1.15
C GLN A 249 19.71 3.92 -2.01
N ASN A 250 18.75 4.18 -2.87
CA ASN A 250 18.16 3.20 -3.79
C ASN A 250 18.18 3.76 -5.21
#